data_9711caf60a06dccdf191fd6ee6934759
#
_entry.id   9711caf60a06dccdf191fd6ee6934759
#
_cell.length_a   1.000
_cell.length_b   1.000
_cell.length_c   1.000
_cell.angle_alpha   90.00
_cell.angle_beta   90.00
_cell.angle_gamma   90.00
#
_symmetry.space_group_name_H-M   'P 1'
#
loop_
_entity.id
_entity.type
_entity.pdbx_description
1 polymer ?
#
loop_
_entity_poly.entity_id
_entity_poly.type
_entity_poly.pdbx_seq_one_letter_code
_entity_poly.pdbx_strand_id
1 'polypeptide(L)'
;MAQYSRIQVIKQMEESGMVPLFYHGDSSISKQILKACYDGGARIMEFTNRGDFALEVFTDLIKYAIAELPGMIVGVGSITDAKAASQYMLAGANFVVTPVFREDIARICNRRKLMWSAGCSSLTEIATAEEFGCELVKLFPGDVLGPGFVKSIKGPHPWTSVMPTGGVSLEYDNLKLWFDSGVTCVGMGSKLISEDIIANKNYNLLKETVEKTLKTIKSLKQKK
;
A
#
# COMPACT_ATOMS: atom_id res chain seq x y z
N MET A 1 -11.68 -9.03 12.93
CA MET A 1 -12.01 -7.62 12.64
C MET A 1 -10.68 -6.85 12.57
N ALA A 2 -10.65 -5.77 11.80
CA ALA A 2 -9.45 -4.92 11.72
C ALA A 2 -8.97 -4.51 13.12
N GLN A 3 -7.67 -4.58 13.35
CA GLN A 3 -7.04 -4.20 14.62
C GLN A 3 -6.85 -2.68 14.74
N TYR A 4 -6.73 -2.01 13.59
CA TYR A 4 -6.51 -0.57 13.49
C TYR A 4 -7.71 0.12 12.85
N SER A 5 -8.05 1.29 13.37
CA SER A 5 -9.10 2.14 12.79
C SER A 5 -8.65 2.73 11.45
N ARG A 6 -9.61 3.15 10.60
CA ARG A 6 -9.34 3.85 9.34
C ARG A 6 -8.37 5.03 9.52
N ILE A 7 -8.58 5.83 10.55
CA ILE A 7 -7.75 7.01 10.85
C ILE A 7 -6.30 6.61 11.18
N GLN A 8 -6.11 5.56 11.98
CA GLN A 8 -4.76 5.07 12.31
C GLN A 8 -4.03 4.55 11.07
N VAL A 9 -4.74 3.84 10.17
CA VAL A 9 -4.15 3.33 8.92
C VAL A 9 -3.71 4.48 8.01
N ILE A 10 -4.59 5.47 7.78
CA ILE A 10 -4.28 6.63 6.93
C ILE A 10 -3.08 7.40 7.51
N LYS A 11 -3.11 7.68 8.80
CA LYS A 11 -2.00 8.37 9.48
C LYS A 11 -0.69 7.60 9.34
N GLN A 12 -0.71 6.27 9.49
CA GLN A 12 0.49 5.45 9.31
C GLN A 12 0.99 5.49 7.86
N MET A 13 0.10 5.47 6.85
CA MET A 13 0.48 5.61 5.44
C MET A 13 1.11 6.97 5.17
N GLU A 14 0.52 8.03 5.70
CA GLU A 14 1.05 9.38 5.57
C GLU A 14 2.40 9.51 6.28
N GLU A 15 2.54 9.11 7.53
CA GLU A 15 3.78 9.21 8.30
C GLU A 15 4.92 8.40 7.67
N SER A 16 4.65 7.17 7.27
CA SER A 16 5.61 6.30 6.60
C SER A 16 6.07 6.87 5.25
N GLY A 17 5.14 7.40 4.47
CA GLY A 17 5.37 7.82 3.09
C GLY A 17 5.60 6.64 2.12
N MET A 18 5.63 5.40 2.60
CA MET A 18 5.80 4.20 1.79
C MET A 18 4.92 3.06 2.29
N VAL A 19 4.27 2.38 1.35
CA VAL A 19 3.54 1.13 1.57
C VAL A 19 4.23 0.04 0.73
N PRO A 20 5.10 -0.80 1.33
CA PRO A 20 5.61 -1.99 0.65
C PRO A 20 4.46 -2.90 0.25
N LEU A 21 4.55 -3.51 -0.93
CA LEU A 21 3.54 -4.45 -1.41
C LEU A 21 4.17 -5.66 -2.09
N PHE A 22 3.59 -6.83 -1.86
CA PHE A 22 4.07 -8.07 -2.44
C PHE A 22 2.98 -9.15 -2.50
N TYR A 23 3.29 -10.21 -3.25
CA TYR A 23 2.63 -11.51 -3.19
C TYR A 23 3.67 -12.63 -3.18
N HIS A 24 3.45 -13.62 -2.36
CA HIS A 24 4.13 -14.91 -2.44
C HIS A 24 3.19 -16.01 -1.93
N GLY A 25 3.12 -17.15 -2.65
CA GLY A 25 2.20 -18.25 -2.31
C GLY A 25 2.63 -19.10 -1.12
N ASP A 26 3.90 -19.01 -0.69
CA ASP A 26 4.43 -19.72 0.49
C ASP A 26 4.32 -18.82 1.73
N SER A 27 3.60 -19.33 2.74
CA SER A 27 3.37 -18.61 4.01
C SER A 27 4.67 -18.35 4.78
N SER A 28 5.64 -19.27 4.75
CA SER A 28 6.91 -19.12 5.46
C SER A 28 7.75 -18.01 4.84
N ILE A 29 7.86 -17.98 3.51
CA ILE A 29 8.57 -16.93 2.76
C ILE A 29 7.86 -15.60 2.97
N SER A 30 6.52 -15.57 2.90
CA SER A 30 5.73 -14.37 3.12
C SER A 30 5.95 -13.77 4.51
N LYS A 31 6.05 -14.59 5.56
CA LYS A 31 6.39 -14.15 6.93
C LYS A 31 7.80 -13.57 7.00
N GLN A 32 8.78 -14.16 6.32
CA GLN A 32 10.15 -13.63 6.28
C GLN A 32 10.23 -12.27 5.57
N ILE A 33 9.50 -12.10 4.46
CA ILE A 33 9.40 -10.82 3.76
C ILE A 33 8.77 -9.76 4.68
N LEU A 34 7.63 -10.09 5.32
CA LEU A 34 6.95 -9.19 6.25
C LEU A 34 7.87 -8.78 7.41
N LYS A 35 8.57 -9.77 7.99
CA LYS A 35 9.53 -9.53 9.08
C LYS A 35 10.68 -8.64 8.64
N ALA A 36 11.28 -8.90 7.49
CA ALA A 36 12.38 -8.08 6.98
C ALA A 36 11.96 -6.63 6.75
N CYS A 37 10.77 -6.39 6.20
CA CYS A 37 10.22 -5.04 6.07
C CYS A 37 9.97 -4.39 7.44
N TYR A 38 9.44 -5.14 8.41
CA TYR A 38 9.24 -4.65 9.78
C TYR A 38 10.56 -4.28 10.46
N ASP A 39 11.58 -5.14 10.37
CA ASP A 39 12.92 -4.92 10.92
C ASP A 39 13.63 -3.73 10.22
N GLY A 40 13.31 -3.45 8.96
CA GLY A 40 13.73 -2.27 8.21
C GLY A 40 12.97 -0.99 8.55
N GLY A 41 12.00 -1.05 9.47
CA GLY A 41 11.26 0.10 9.97
C GLY A 41 9.86 0.30 9.37
N ALA A 42 9.43 -0.52 8.40
CA ALA A 42 8.06 -0.45 7.90
C ALA A 42 7.05 -0.84 8.98
N ARG A 43 5.94 -0.11 9.07
CA ARG A 43 4.83 -0.40 9.99
C ARG A 43 3.50 -0.56 9.26
N ILE A 44 3.54 -0.59 7.95
CA ILE A 44 2.40 -0.84 7.09
C ILE A 44 2.84 -1.63 5.87
N MET A 45 2.01 -2.56 5.40
CA MET A 45 2.30 -3.40 4.24
C MET A 45 1.02 -3.90 3.56
N GLU A 46 1.03 -3.96 2.25
CA GLU A 46 -0.03 -4.53 1.41
C GLU A 46 0.37 -5.93 0.93
N PHE A 47 -0.39 -6.97 1.30
CA PHE A 47 -0.31 -8.26 0.64
C PHE A 47 -1.26 -8.28 -0.55
N THR A 48 -0.82 -8.70 -1.74
CA THR A 48 -1.68 -8.67 -2.93
C THR A 48 -2.35 -10.03 -3.18
N ASN A 49 -3.66 -10.01 -3.43
CA ASN A 49 -4.45 -11.20 -3.78
C ASN A 49 -4.22 -11.57 -5.26
N ARG A 50 -3.15 -12.31 -5.56
CA ARG A 50 -2.73 -12.62 -6.94
C ARG A 50 -2.56 -14.10 -7.26
N GLY A 51 -2.96 -15.00 -6.40
CA GLY A 51 -2.81 -16.43 -6.65
C GLY A 51 -3.80 -17.28 -5.88
N ASP A 52 -3.84 -18.54 -6.23
CA ASP A 52 -4.65 -19.51 -5.53
C ASP A 52 -4.21 -19.59 -4.05
N PHE A 53 -5.16 -19.82 -3.16
CA PHE A 53 -4.94 -19.91 -1.71
C PHE A 53 -4.33 -18.65 -1.06
N ALA A 54 -4.31 -17.50 -1.76
CA ALA A 54 -3.78 -16.24 -1.23
C ALA A 54 -4.44 -15.83 0.11
N LEU A 55 -5.72 -16.14 0.30
CA LEU A 55 -6.44 -15.87 1.54
C LEU A 55 -5.88 -16.66 2.74
N GLU A 56 -5.44 -17.90 2.52
CA GLU A 56 -4.84 -18.74 3.57
C GLU A 56 -3.48 -18.14 4.00
N VAL A 57 -2.63 -17.80 3.02
CA VAL A 57 -1.35 -17.13 3.28
C VAL A 57 -1.55 -15.82 4.01
N PHE A 58 -2.51 -15.00 3.56
CA PHE A 58 -2.84 -13.74 4.23
C PHE A 58 -3.30 -13.95 5.67
N THR A 59 -4.13 -14.96 5.92
CA THR A 59 -4.61 -15.30 7.26
C THR A 59 -3.45 -15.64 8.20
N ASP A 60 -2.48 -16.39 7.69
CA ASP A 60 -1.26 -16.71 8.43
C ASP A 60 -0.38 -15.48 8.69
N LEU A 61 -0.28 -14.58 7.71
CA LEU A 61 0.45 -13.31 7.87
C LEU A 61 -0.17 -12.43 8.95
N ILE A 62 -1.50 -12.30 8.98
CA ILE A 62 -2.21 -11.53 10.01
C ILE A 62 -1.96 -12.12 11.40
N LYS A 63 -2.08 -13.44 11.56
CA LYS A 63 -1.81 -14.09 12.84
C LYS A 63 -0.36 -13.85 13.30
N TYR A 64 0.59 -13.98 12.37
CA TYR A 64 2.00 -13.75 12.63
C TYR A 64 2.27 -12.28 13.01
N ALA A 65 1.70 -11.32 12.27
CA ALA A 65 1.86 -9.91 12.56
C ALA A 65 1.33 -9.54 13.96
N ILE A 66 0.17 -10.10 14.36
CA ILE A 66 -0.41 -9.86 15.68
C ILE A 66 0.48 -10.42 16.80
N ALA A 67 1.04 -11.61 16.60
CA ALA A 67 1.84 -12.29 17.62
C ALA A 67 3.26 -11.74 17.77
N GLU A 68 3.92 -11.40 16.64
CA GLU A 68 5.37 -11.21 16.61
C GLU A 68 5.81 -9.80 16.18
N LEU A 69 4.91 -9.00 15.57
CA LEU A 69 5.28 -7.72 14.96
C LEU A 69 4.40 -6.56 15.49
N PRO A 70 4.59 -6.18 16.75
CA PRO A 70 3.74 -5.15 17.37
C PRO A 70 3.74 -3.84 16.58
N GLY A 71 2.55 -3.31 16.31
CA GLY A 71 2.38 -2.09 15.53
C GLY A 71 2.40 -2.29 14.00
N MET A 72 2.56 -3.52 13.49
CA MET A 72 2.52 -3.80 12.06
C MET A 72 1.08 -3.82 11.54
N ILE A 73 0.78 -2.97 10.58
CA ILE A 73 -0.51 -2.88 9.90
C ILE A 73 -0.44 -3.65 8.58
N VAL A 74 -1.19 -4.72 8.45
CA VAL A 74 -1.24 -5.50 7.21
C VAL A 74 -2.62 -5.35 6.56
N GLY A 75 -2.64 -4.98 5.29
CA GLY A 75 -3.82 -4.92 4.46
C GLY A 75 -3.71 -5.77 3.21
N VAL A 76 -4.74 -5.76 2.40
CA VAL A 76 -4.81 -6.54 1.17
C VAL A 76 -5.02 -5.67 -0.05
N GLY A 77 -4.31 -5.98 -1.14
CA GLY A 77 -4.49 -5.36 -2.45
C GLY A 77 -4.94 -6.34 -3.52
N SER A 78 -5.13 -5.83 -4.73
CA SER A 78 -5.66 -6.58 -5.89
C SER A 78 -7.06 -7.14 -5.65
N ILE A 79 -7.87 -6.44 -4.86
CA ILE A 79 -9.27 -6.81 -4.59
C ILE A 79 -10.15 -6.24 -5.69
N THR A 80 -10.92 -7.11 -6.34
CA THR A 80 -11.74 -6.75 -7.51
C THR A 80 -13.24 -6.83 -7.29
N ASP A 81 -13.70 -7.38 -6.17
CA ASP A 81 -15.11 -7.50 -5.81
C ASP A 81 -15.35 -7.47 -4.30
N ALA A 82 -16.59 -7.17 -3.90
CA ALA A 82 -16.98 -7.03 -2.50
C ALA A 82 -16.98 -8.37 -1.72
N LYS A 83 -17.11 -9.51 -2.41
CA LYS A 83 -17.10 -10.83 -1.75
C LYS A 83 -15.69 -11.15 -1.28
N ALA A 84 -14.69 -10.98 -2.18
CA ALA A 84 -13.28 -11.09 -1.82
C ALA A 84 -12.92 -10.10 -0.71
N ALA A 85 -13.32 -8.82 -0.82
CA ALA A 85 -13.10 -7.84 0.24
C ALA A 85 -13.63 -8.33 1.60
N SER A 86 -14.86 -8.89 1.64
CA SER A 86 -15.46 -9.42 2.88
C SER A 86 -14.65 -10.54 3.49
N GLN A 87 -14.13 -11.47 2.69
CA GLN A 87 -13.32 -12.59 3.17
C GLN A 87 -12.05 -12.10 3.83
N TYR A 88 -11.32 -11.16 3.18
CA TYR A 88 -10.11 -10.57 3.75
C TYR A 88 -10.38 -9.73 5.00
N MET A 89 -11.51 -9.01 5.06
CA MET A 89 -11.95 -8.32 6.28
C MET A 89 -12.19 -9.28 7.45
N LEU A 90 -12.80 -10.45 7.18
CA LEU A 90 -13.00 -11.49 8.19
C LEU A 90 -11.68 -12.14 8.62
N ALA A 91 -10.73 -12.28 7.70
CA ALA A 91 -9.38 -12.74 7.99
C ALA A 91 -8.51 -11.71 8.73
N GLY A 92 -9.01 -10.47 8.94
CA GLY A 92 -8.34 -9.46 9.76
C GLY A 92 -7.61 -8.35 8.99
N ALA A 93 -7.90 -8.17 7.69
CA ALA A 93 -7.34 -7.07 6.92
C ALA A 93 -7.62 -5.71 7.59
N ASN A 94 -6.60 -4.87 7.69
CA ASN A 94 -6.73 -3.53 8.27
C ASN A 94 -7.04 -2.48 7.22
N PHE A 95 -6.79 -2.77 5.95
CA PHE A 95 -7.18 -1.94 4.81
C PHE A 95 -7.33 -2.78 3.53
N VAL A 96 -8.05 -2.23 2.56
CA VAL A 96 -8.29 -2.83 1.25
C VAL A 96 -7.82 -1.88 0.16
N VAL A 97 -7.06 -2.39 -0.83
CA VAL A 97 -6.64 -1.64 -2.01
C VAL A 97 -7.18 -2.34 -3.26
N THR A 98 -7.77 -1.56 -4.16
CA THR A 98 -8.34 -2.07 -5.40
C THR A 98 -7.56 -1.59 -6.62
N PRO A 99 -7.55 -2.32 -7.74
CA PRO A 99 -6.94 -1.85 -8.97
C PRO A 99 -7.81 -0.82 -9.71
N VAL A 100 -9.11 -0.77 -9.42
CA VAL A 100 -10.10 0.12 -10.03
C VAL A 100 -11.11 0.58 -8.98
N PHE A 101 -11.80 1.70 -9.22
CA PHE A 101 -12.91 2.10 -8.37
C PHE A 101 -14.08 1.11 -8.49
N ARG A 102 -14.63 0.72 -7.33
CA ARG A 102 -15.82 -0.15 -7.22
C ARG A 102 -16.71 0.34 -6.08
N GLU A 103 -17.94 0.73 -6.42
CA GLU A 103 -18.93 1.22 -5.45
C GLU A 103 -19.29 0.16 -4.39
N ASP A 104 -19.46 -1.11 -4.82
CA ASP A 104 -19.79 -2.21 -3.92
C ASP A 104 -18.71 -2.45 -2.85
N ILE A 105 -17.42 -2.29 -3.22
CA ILE A 105 -16.29 -2.37 -2.28
C ILE A 105 -16.29 -1.13 -1.36
N ALA A 106 -16.48 0.07 -1.90
CA ALA A 106 -16.58 1.30 -1.11
C ALA A 106 -17.64 1.17 -0.01
N ARG A 107 -18.86 0.73 -0.39
CA ARG A 107 -19.97 0.56 0.55
C ARG A 107 -19.67 -0.43 1.67
N ILE A 108 -19.06 -1.59 1.37
CA ILE A 108 -18.77 -2.60 2.39
C ILE A 108 -17.63 -2.15 3.32
N CYS A 109 -16.60 -1.47 2.80
CA CYS A 109 -15.55 -0.90 3.60
C CYS A 109 -16.07 0.21 4.52
N ASN A 110 -16.90 1.11 4.00
CA ASN A 110 -17.50 2.20 4.76
C ASN A 110 -18.42 1.72 5.88
N ARG A 111 -19.23 0.68 5.65
CA ARG A 111 -20.07 0.07 6.70
C ARG A 111 -19.27 -0.42 7.90
N ARG A 112 -18.02 -0.86 7.70
CA ARG A 112 -17.13 -1.34 8.76
C ARG A 112 -16.12 -0.31 9.21
N LYS A 113 -16.14 0.91 8.63
CA LYS A 113 -15.14 1.95 8.84
C LYS A 113 -13.72 1.45 8.59
N LEU A 114 -13.57 0.52 7.62
CA LEU A 114 -12.28 0.03 7.18
C LEU A 114 -11.68 1.03 6.19
N MET A 115 -10.37 1.27 6.29
CA MET A 115 -9.63 2.05 5.27
C MET A 115 -9.66 1.30 3.93
N TRP A 116 -9.92 2.05 2.85
CA TRP A 116 -9.86 1.51 1.49
C TRP A 116 -9.28 2.55 0.54
N SER A 117 -8.62 2.07 -0.52
CA SER A 117 -7.98 2.89 -1.53
C SER A 117 -8.36 2.38 -2.92
N ALA A 118 -9.04 3.21 -3.68
CA ALA A 118 -9.46 2.89 -5.05
C ALA A 118 -8.33 3.15 -6.04
N GLY A 119 -8.09 2.20 -6.95
CA GLY A 119 -7.28 2.43 -8.14
C GLY A 119 -8.00 3.37 -9.09
N CYS A 120 -7.34 4.46 -9.48
CA CYS A 120 -7.87 5.47 -10.40
C CYS A 120 -6.79 5.87 -11.40
N SER A 121 -7.21 6.11 -12.64
CA SER A 121 -6.35 6.52 -13.76
C SER A 121 -6.78 7.85 -14.40
N SER A 122 -7.88 8.42 -13.95
CA SER A 122 -8.41 9.70 -14.41
C SER A 122 -8.91 10.57 -13.25
N LEU A 123 -9.01 11.88 -13.49
CA LEU A 123 -9.54 12.81 -12.50
C LEU A 123 -11.01 12.53 -12.17
N THR A 124 -11.80 12.07 -13.14
CA THR A 124 -13.20 11.67 -12.91
C THR A 124 -13.31 10.49 -11.96
N GLU A 125 -12.47 9.46 -12.13
CA GLU A 125 -12.45 8.31 -11.22
C GLU A 125 -11.99 8.71 -9.81
N ILE A 126 -11.01 9.62 -9.71
CA ILE A 126 -10.55 10.17 -8.43
C ILE A 126 -11.69 10.88 -7.72
N ALA A 127 -12.35 11.83 -8.39
CA ALA A 127 -13.47 12.59 -7.82
C ALA A 127 -14.60 11.66 -7.37
N THR A 128 -14.95 10.66 -8.19
CA THR A 128 -15.96 9.66 -7.83
C THR A 128 -15.54 8.85 -6.60
N ALA A 129 -14.29 8.40 -6.52
CA ALA A 129 -13.79 7.67 -5.36
C ALA A 129 -13.84 8.52 -4.08
N GLU A 130 -13.47 9.80 -4.16
CA GLU A 130 -13.54 10.75 -3.05
C GLU A 130 -14.98 11.00 -2.58
N GLU A 131 -15.96 11.13 -3.49
CA GLU A 131 -17.40 11.24 -3.16
C GLU A 131 -17.89 10.01 -2.39
N PHE A 132 -17.33 8.83 -2.65
CA PHE A 132 -17.61 7.61 -1.90
C PHE A 132 -16.76 7.47 -0.61
N GLY A 133 -15.98 8.48 -0.24
CA GLY A 133 -15.21 8.52 1.01
C GLY A 133 -13.86 7.80 0.93
N CYS A 134 -13.20 7.82 -0.24
CA CYS A 134 -11.83 7.38 -0.38
C CYS A 134 -10.88 8.51 0.02
N GLU A 135 -10.28 8.44 1.19
CA GLU A 135 -9.39 9.49 1.69
C GLU A 135 -7.99 9.45 1.07
N LEU A 136 -7.56 8.32 0.55
CA LEU A 136 -6.28 8.13 -0.13
C LEU A 136 -6.49 7.32 -1.40
N VAL A 137 -6.38 7.97 -2.55
CA VAL A 137 -6.59 7.32 -3.85
C VAL A 137 -5.30 6.65 -4.32
N LYS A 138 -5.39 5.41 -4.77
CA LYS A 138 -4.30 4.74 -5.48
C LYS A 138 -4.25 5.25 -6.92
N LEU A 139 -3.15 5.89 -7.31
CA LEU A 139 -2.89 6.19 -8.71
C LEU A 139 -2.32 4.97 -9.42
N PHE A 140 -3.07 4.41 -10.37
CA PHE A 140 -2.68 3.16 -11.04
C PHE A 140 -3.18 3.10 -12.49
N PRO A 141 -2.33 2.67 -13.46
CA PRO A 141 -0.89 2.36 -13.34
C PRO A 141 -0.01 3.62 -13.21
N GLY A 142 0.80 3.70 -12.15
CA GLY A 142 1.61 4.89 -11.89
C GLY A 142 2.71 5.14 -12.92
N ASP A 143 3.29 4.09 -13.49
CA ASP A 143 4.31 4.17 -14.53
C ASP A 143 3.79 4.78 -15.84
N VAL A 144 2.49 4.63 -16.14
CA VAL A 144 1.84 5.22 -17.31
C VAL A 144 1.49 6.69 -17.06
N LEU A 145 0.98 7.01 -15.87
CA LEU A 145 0.48 8.35 -15.53
C LEU A 145 1.61 9.31 -15.14
N GLY A 146 2.55 8.82 -14.37
CA GLY A 146 3.73 9.59 -13.94
C GLY A 146 3.46 10.70 -12.93
N PRO A 147 4.53 11.31 -12.37
CA PRO A 147 4.44 12.44 -11.42
C PRO A 147 3.77 13.69 -12.00
N GLY A 148 3.88 13.89 -13.32
CA GLY A 148 3.25 15.00 -14.03
C GLY A 148 1.72 15.00 -13.91
N PHE A 149 1.09 13.83 -13.95
CA PHE A 149 -0.35 13.70 -13.74
C PHE A 149 -0.73 14.18 -12.33
N VAL A 150 -0.01 13.74 -11.29
CA VAL A 150 -0.27 14.17 -9.91
C VAL A 150 -0.18 15.69 -9.79
N LYS A 151 0.88 16.29 -10.34
CA LYS A 151 1.08 17.75 -10.33
C LYS A 151 -0.09 18.46 -11.01
N SER A 152 -0.60 17.93 -12.11
CA SER A 152 -1.70 18.53 -12.87
C SER A 152 -3.03 18.46 -12.11
N ILE A 153 -3.35 17.34 -11.45
CA ILE A 153 -4.59 17.23 -10.69
C ILE A 153 -4.59 18.08 -9.41
N LYS A 154 -3.43 18.34 -8.82
CA LYS A 154 -3.31 19.19 -7.63
C LYS A 154 -3.68 20.65 -7.85
N GLY A 155 -3.72 21.12 -9.09
CA GLY A 155 -4.24 22.43 -9.43
C GLY A 155 -5.72 22.60 -9.08
N PRO A 156 -6.62 21.84 -9.77
CA PRO A 156 -8.06 21.89 -9.50
C PRO A 156 -8.48 21.14 -8.21
N HIS A 157 -7.72 20.14 -7.76
CA HIS A 157 -8.03 19.28 -6.60
C HIS A 157 -6.85 19.24 -5.61
N PRO A 158 -6.52 20.34 -4.92
CA PRO A 158 -5.37 20.40 -4.01
C PRO A 158 -5.53 19.52 -2.76
N TRP A 159 -6.75 19.18 -2.37
CA TRP A 159 -7.06 18.30 -1.23
C TRP A 159 -6.84 16.82 -1.50
N THR A 160 -6.82 16.37 -2.76
CA THR A 160 -6.70 14.94 -3.13
C THR A 160 -5.43 14.32 -2.59
N SER A 161 -5.56 13.28 -1.77
CA SER A 161 -4.44 12.46 -1.30
C SER A 161 -4.17 11.30 -2.25
N VAL A 162 -2.92 11.11 -2.68
CA VAL A 162 -2.54 10.19 -3.75
C VAL A 162 -1.43 9.25 -3.31
N MET A 163 -1.60 7.96 -3.65
CA MET A 163 -0.60 6.90 -3.52
C MET A 163 -0.33 6.27 -4.89
N PRO A 164 0.69 6.70 -5.64
CA PRO A 164 1.07 6.04 -6.89
C PRO A 164 1.58 4.62 -6.62
N THR A 165 1.18 3.70 -7.50
CA THR A 165 1.69 2.33 -7.53
C THR A 165 2.04 1.96 -8.95
N GLY A 166 3.28 1.46 -9.17
CA GLY A 166 3.93 1.39 -10.49
C GLY A 166 4.77 2.62 -10.76
N GLY A 167 5.92 2.46 -11.44
CA GLY A 167 6.83 3.55 -11.79
C GLY A 167 7.59 4.17 -10.61
N VAL A 168 7.41 3.66 -9.39
CA VAL A 168 8.17 4.07 -8.21
C VAL A 168 9.39 3.17 -8.06
N SER A 169 10.58 3.78 -7.98
CA SER A 169 11.85 3.07 -7.81
C SER A 169 12.59 3.53 -6.56
N LEU A 170 13.70 2.85 -6.25
CA LEU A 170 14.55 3.15 -5.09
C LEU A 170 15.46 4.39 -5.31
N GLU A 171 15.55 4.86 -6.56
CA GLU A 171 16.40 5.97 -6.93
C GLU A 171 15.92 7.28 -6.30
N TYR A 172 16.86 8.05 -5.75
CA TYR A 172 16.57 9.32 -5.08
C TYR A 172 15.78 10.28 -5.97
N ASP A 173 16.20 10.43 -7.24
CA ASP A 173 15.56 11.36 -8.17
C ASP A 173 14.14 10.94 -8.54
N ASN A 174 13.88 9.62 -8.67
CA ASN A 174 12.54 9.11 -8.89
C ASN A 174 11.63 9.38 -7.67
N LEU A 175 12.09 9.07 -6.48
CA LEU A 175 11.35 9.36 -5.24
C LEU A 175 11.11 10.87 -5.10
N LYS A 176 12.14 11.69 -5.37
CA LYS A 176 12.02 13.14 -5.32
C LYS A 176 10.96 13.67 -6.28
N LEU A 177 10.94 13.21 -7.52
CA LEU A 177 9.92 13.60 -8.51
C LEU A 177 8.51 13.29 -8.04
N TRP A 178 8.28 12.10 -7.47
CA TRP A 178 6.97 11.74 -6.92
C TRP A 178 6.59 12.63 -5.73
N PHE A 179 7.46 12.79 -4.74
CA PHE A 179 7.12 13.63 -3.58
C PHE A 179 6.98 15.11 -3.95
N ASP A 180 7.79 15.65 -4.85
CA ASP A 180 7.65 17.03 -5.35
C ASP A 180 6.34 17.25 -6.11
N SER A 181 5.77 16.21 -6.72
CA SER A 181 4.45 16.30 -7.36
C SER A 181 3.29 16.38 -6.38
N GLY A 182 3.50 16.11 -5.09
CA GLY A 182 2.49 16.24 -4.05
C GLY A 182 1.82 14.93 -3.63
N VAL A 183 2.45 13.76 -3.85
CA VAL A 183 1.94 12.49 -3.34
C VAL A 183 1.98 12.43 -1.81
N THR A 184 1.06 11.71 -1.22
CA THR A 184 0.97 11.48 0.24
C THR A 184 1.95 10.39 0.66
N CYS A 185 1.92 9.28 -0.06
CA CYS A 185 2.85 8.15 0.09
C CYS A 185 3.00 7.45 -1.26
N VAL A 186 3.86 6.44 -1.32
CA VAL A 186 4.08 5.62 -2.53
C VAL A 186 3.89 4.14 -2.23
N GLY A 187 3.26 3.40 -3.16
CA GLY A 187 3.20 1.94 -3.15
C GLY A 187 4.42 1.36 -3.87
N MET A 188 5.22 0.53 -3.18
CA MET A 188 6.45 -0.04 -3.74
C MET A 188 6.43 -1.57 -3.72
N GLY A 189 6.36 -2.17 -4.91
CA GLY A 189 6.36 -3.63 -5.12
C GLY A 189 7.72 -4.18 -5.52
N SER A 190 7.81 -4.76 -6.71
CA SER A 190 8.98 -5.49 -7.22
C SER A 190 10.30 -4.71 -7.25
N LYS A 191 10.27 -3.40 -7.27
CA LYS A 191 11.49 -2.58 -7.16
C LYS A 191 12.07 -2.58 -5.74
N LEU A 192 11.25 -2.79 -4.72
CA LEU A 192 11.67 -2.90 -3.32
C LEU A 192 11.87 -4.37 -2.93
N ILE A 193 10.92 -5.23 -3.27
CA ILE A 193 10.88 -6.65 -2.96
C ILE A 193 11.08 -7.41 -4.27
N SER A 194 12.35 -7.50 -4.73
CA SER A 194 12.68 -8.09 -6.01
C SER A 194 12.64 -9.63 -5.97
N GLU A 195 12.42 -10.24 -7.14
CA GLU A 195 12.48 -11.69 -7.29
C GLU A 195 13.83 -12.26 -6.85
N ASP A 196 14.93 -11.56 -7.13
CA ASP A 196 16.28 -11.96 -6.71
C ASP A 196 16.44 -12.02 -5.19
N ILE A 197 15.88 -11.04 -4.47
CA ILE A 197 15.88 -11.03 -3.00
C ILE A 197 15.13 -12.26 -2.46
N ILE A 198 13.97 -12.56 -3.05
CA ILE A 198 13.15 -13.71 -2.64
C ILE A 198 13.83 -15.03 -2.97
N ALA A 199 14.29 -15.21 -4.20
CA ALA A 199 14.92 -16.44 -4.68
C ALA A 199 16.19 -16.79 -3.86
N ASN A 200 17.00 -15.78 -3.55
CA ASN A 200 18.23 -15.94 -2.76
C ASN A 200 18.00 -15.85 -1.25
N LYS A 201 16.75 -15.69 -0.79
CA LYS A 201 16.39 -15.51 0.63
C LYS A 201 17.20 -14.41 1.33
N ASN A 202 17.55 -13.36 0.59
CA ASN A 202 18.39 -12.27 1.11
C ASN A 202 17.56 -11.24 1.89
N TYR A 203 16.95 -11.66 2.98
CA TYR A 203 16.09 -10.83 3.81
C TYR A 203 16.82 -9.71 4.55
N ASN A 204 18.14 -9.86 4.78
CA ASN A 204 18.96 -8.78 5.33
C ASN A 204 19.09 -7.62 4.35
N LEU A 205 19.32 -7.92 3.06
CA LEU A 205 19.34 -6.89 2.01
C LEU A 205 17.98 -6.18 1.91
N LEU A 206 16.87 -6.92 2.01
CA LEU A 206 15.53 -6.32 2.01
C LEU A 206 15.36 -5.36 3.18
N LYS A 207 15.73 -5.78 4.39
CA LYS A 207 15.70 -4.92 5.59
C LYS A 207 16.47 -3.63 5.38
N GLU A 208 17.73 -3.71 4.94
CA GLU A 208 18.59 -2.55 4.69
C GLU A 208 18.01 -1.62 3.60
N THR A 209 17.46 -2.21 2.54
CA THR A 209 16.83 -1.47 1.45
C THR A 209 15.60 -0.70 1.93
N VAL A 210 14.75 -1.34 2.74
CA VAL A 210 13.56 -0.71 3.36
C VAL A 210 14.00 0.45 4.26
N GLU A 211 14.98 0.22 5.13
CA GLU A 211 15.50 1.25 6.04
C GLU A 211 16.03 2.47 5.29
N LYS A 212 16.89 2.24 4.27
CA LYS A 212 17.43 3.29 3.41
C LYS A 212 16.33 4.08 2.71
N THR A 213 15.35 3.37 2.14
CA THR A 213 14.24 3.99 1.41
C THR A 213 13.38 4.87 2.32
N LEU A 214 13.04 4.39 3.51
CA LEU A 214 12.28 5.16 4.49
C LEU A 214 13.05 6.41 4.95
N LYS A 215 14.37 6.31 5.17
CA LYS A 215 15.21 7.48 5.49
C LYS A 215 15.21 8.51 4.36
N THR A 216 15.34 8.06 3.12
CA THR A 216 15.26 8.93 1.94
C THR A 216 13.93 9.65 1.85
N ILE A 217 12.81 8.92 1.96
CA ILE A 217 11.46 9.49 1.91
C ILE A 217 11.25 10.51 3.04
N LYS A 218 11.68 10.18 4.26
CA LYS A 218 11.58 11.10 5.40
C LYS A 218 12.33 12.42 5.12
N SER A 219 13.52 12.35 4.54
CA SER A 219 14.31 13.55 4.20
C SER A 219 13.62 14.40 3.11
N LEU A 220 12.94 13.77 2.15
CA LEU A 220 12.20 14.47 1.10
C LEU A 220 10.95 15.16 1.64
N LYS A 221 10.25 14.55 2.60
CA LYS A 221 9.05 15.11 3.23
C LYS A 221 9.36 16.29 4.17
N GLN A 222 10.51 16.31 4.81
CA GLN A 222 10.91 17.40 5.72
C GLN A 222 11.37 18.68 5.01
N LYS A 223 11.64 18.62 3.71
CA LYS A 223 12.06 19.77 2.89
C LYS A 223 10.89 20.59 2.33
N LYS A 224 9.66 20.15 2.61
CA LYS A 224 8.41 20.86 2.30
C LYS A 224 7.90 21.61 3.51
#